data_a4b11ab1a91ea07e69cddbbdaf6aa53a
#
_entry.id   a4b11ab1a91ea07e69cddbbdaf6aa53a
#
_cell.length_a   1.000
_cell.length_b   1.000
_cell.length_c   1.000
_cell.angle_alpha   90.00
_cell.angle_beta   90.00
_cell.angle_gamma   90.00
#
_symmetry.space_group_name_H-M   'P 1'
#
loop_
_entity.id
_entity.type
_entity.pdbx_description
1 polymer ?
#
loop_
_entity_poly.entity_id
_entity_poly.type
_entity_poly.pdbx_seq_one_letter_code
_entity_poly.pdbx_strand_id
1 'polypeptide(L)'
;MSDCTHDCSSCGENCAERQGESPFQIKPLREGCRVGKVYGVVSGKGGVGKSMVTSQLAVTMQRRGHNVAVLDADITGPSIPKAFGIHGRAAATQDAILPVITGTGIQLMSVNLLLEHETDPVIWRGPVIGGVVQQFWGDVLWQDVDYMFVDMPPGTGDVALNVFQTLPVDGVIIVASPQELVSMVVQKAVEMAQMMNIPIVGLVENMSYITCPDCGKKLYPFGEGKTQQAADEYGLPLLARMPIDPELAQLVDQGRIEDFQGSWLDAVADKL
;
A
#
# COMPACT_ATOMS: atom_id res chain seq x y z
N MET A 1 3.15 21.45 37.69
CA MET A 1 3.73 20.42 36.77
C MET A 1 4.91 19.85 37.50
N SER A 2 4.76 18.66 38.09
CA SER A 2 5.84 17.96 38.81
C SER A 2 6.84 17.45 37.80
N ASP A 3 8.13 17.73 38.03
CA ASP A 3 9.24 17.25 37.22
C ASP A 3 9.26 15.71 37.21
N CYS A 4 8.81 15.10 36.11
CA CYS A 4 8.93 13.67 35.90
C CYS A 4 10.39 13.35 35.54
N THR A 5 11.08 12.60 36.41
CA THR A 5 12.48 12.19 36.23
C THR A 5 12.65 11.03 35.26
N HIS A 6 11.55 10.51 34.66
CA HIS A 6 11.50 9.31 33.78
C HIS A 6 12.11 8.04 34.39
N ASP A 7 12.37 8.00 35.70
CA ASP A 7 12.74 6.77 36.42
C ASP A 7 11.50 6.08 36.96
N CYS A 8 10.93 5.19 36.12
CA CYS A 8 9.69 4.47 36.42
C CYS A 8 9.84 3.38 37.51
N SER A 9 11.08 3.07 37.95
CA SER A 9 11.32 2.03 38.97
C SER A 9 11.01 2.50 40.37
N SER A 10 11.05 3.81 40.62
CA SER A 10 10.84 4.43 41.96
C SER A 10 9.61 5.36 42.03
N CYS A 11 8.88 5.57 40.92
CA CYS A 11 7.74 6.44 40.85
C CYS A 11 6.44 5.77 41.34
N GLY A 12 5.74 6.38 42.30
CA GLY A 12 4.46 5.90 42.85
C GLY A 12 3.21 6.36 42.10
N GLU A 13 3.34 7.14 41.04
CA GLU A 13 2.22 7.73 40.27
C GLU A 13 1.69 6.73 39.22
N ASN A 14 0.36 6.75 39.00
CA ASN A 14 -0.31 5.96 37.97
C ASN A 14 -0.19 6.68 36.62
N CYS A 15 0.91 6.44 35.89
CA CYS A 15 1.21 7.07 34.62
C CYS A 15 0.80 6.13 33.47
N ALA A 16 0.18 6.66 32.40
CA ALA A 16 -0.21 5.89 31.23
C ALA A 16 0.97 5.20 30.55
N GLU A 17 2.19 5.78 30.62
CA GLU A 17 3.42 5.17 30.12
C GLU A 17 3.87 3.93 30.90
N ARG A 18 3.36 3.74 32.14
CA ARG A 18 3.69 2.57 32.98
C ARG A 18 2.86 1.34 32.66
N GLN A 19 1.73 1.51 31.96
CA GLN A 19 0.83 0.40 31.63
C GLN A 19 1.25 -0.37 30.39
N GLY A 20 2.31 0.05 29.69
CA GLY A 20 2.85 -0.69 28.53
C GLY A 20 1.87 -0.82 27.37
N GLU A 21 0.80 -0.04 27.35
CA GLU A 21 -0.08 0.07 26.21
C GLU A 21 0.70 0.80 25.13
N SER A 22 1.02 0.09 24.06
CA SER A 22 1.55 0.73 22.86
C SER A 22 0.60 1.90 22.51
N PRO A 23 1.13 3.11 22.25
CA PRO A 23 0.29 4.24 21.83
C PRO A 23 -0.44 3.95 20.50
N PHE A 24 -0.13 2.83 19.87
CA PHE A 24 -0.70 2.33 18.64
C PHE A 24 -1.39 0.99 18.88
N GLN A 25 -2.61 1.02 19.42
CA GLN A 25 -3.46 -0.16 19.43
C GLN A 25 -4.16 -0.27 18.06
N ILE A 26 -3.97 -1.42 17.40
CA ILE A 26 -4.73 -1.73 16.18
C ILE A 26 -6.20 -1.77 16.55
N LYS A 27 -7.01 -0.89 15.94
CA LYS A 27 -8.45 -0.85 16.16
C LYS A 27 -9.06 -2.18 15.67
N PRO A 28 -9.96 -2.82 16.43
CA PRO A 28 -10.65 -4.00 15.92
C PRO A 28 -11.48 -3.64 14.69
N LEU A 29 -11.66 -4.59 13.78
CA LEU A 29 -12.63 -4.46 12.71
C LEU A 29 -14.03 -4.29 13.30
N ARG A 30 -14.87 -3.61 12.56
CA ARG A 30 -16.28 -3.48 12.89
C ARG A 30 -16.96 -4.85 12.94
N GLU A 31 -17.98 -4.99 13.81
CA GLU A 31 -18.79 -6.20 13.88
C GLU A 31 -19.43 -6.52 12.54
N GLY A 32 -19.32 -7.77 12.12
CA GLY A 32 -19.78 -8.26 10.81
C GLY A 32 -18.80 -8.03 9.66
N CYS A 33 -17.63 -7.38 9.89
CA CYS A 33 -16.58 -7.27 8.90
C CYS A 33 -15.55 -8.41 9.04
N ARG A 34 -15.01 -8.83 7.90
CA ARG A 34 -13.93 -9.83 7.83
C ARG A 34 -12.88 -9.38 6.81
N VAL A 35 -11.63 -9.38 7.21
CA VAL A 35 -10.46 -9.21 6.33
C VAL A 35 -9.50 -10.35 6.65
N GLY A 36 -9.18 -11.16 5.65
CA GLY A 36 -8.35 -12.36 5.80
C GLY A 36 -6.88 -12.03 5.89
N LYS A 37 -6.32 -11.46 4.83
CA LYS A 37 -4.90 -11.09 4.72
C LYS A 37 -4.73 -9.63 4.33
N VAL A 38 -3.75 -8.97 4.91
CA VAL A 38 -3.43 -7.56 4.65
C VAL A 38 -1.99 -7.44 4.16
N TYR A 39 -1.81 -6.92 2.96
CA TYR A 39 -0.48 -6.72 2.37
C TYR A 39 -0.20 -5.24 2.10
N GLY A 40 0.87 -4.73 2.70
CA GLY A 40 1.36 -3.38 2.42
C GLY A 40 2.20 -3.33 1.15
N VAL A 41 1.86 -2.45 0.21
CA VAL A 41 2.70 -2.17 -0.95
C VAL A 41 3.49 -0.91 -0.68
N VAL A 42 4.81 -1.04 -0.63
CA VAL A 42 5.73 0.03 -0.22
C VAL A 42 6.71 0.40 -1.33
N SER A 43 7.20 1.62 -1.28
CA SER A 43 8.30 2.06 -2.12
C SER A 43 9.19 3.03 -1.35
N GLY A 44 10.49 2.97 -1.57
CA GLY A 44 11.43 3.88 -0.89
C GLY A 44 11.43 5.30 -1.45
N LYS A 45 10.78 5.56 -2.58
CA LYS A 45 10.58 6.89 -3.17
C LYS A 45 9.26 6.98 -3.95
N GLY A 46 8.79 8.19 -4.18
CA GLY A 46 7.65 8.45 -5.05
C GLY A 46 7.96 8.22 -6.54
N GLY A 47 6.91 8.00 -7.34
CA GLY A 47 7.02 7.92 -8.79
C GLY A 47 7.52 6.59 -9.36
N VAL A 48 7.64 5.52 -8.57
CA VAL A 48 8.01 4.17 -9.05
C VAL A 48 6.80 3.35 -9.53
N GLY A 49 5.60 3.91 -9.48
CA GLY A 49 4.37 3.22 -9.88
C GLY A 49 3.81 2.27 -8.83
N LYS A 50 4.06 2.52 -7.54
CA LYS A 50 3.54 1.76 -6.41
C LYS A 50 2.03 1.53 -6.49
N SER A 51 1.25 2.61 -6.62
CA SER A 51 -0.22 2.57 -6.68
C SER A 51 -0.74 1.79 -7.90
N MET A 52 -0.04 1.83 -9.04
CA MET A 52 -0.34 1.01 -10.20
C MET A 52 -0.11 -0.48 -9.90
N VAL A 53 0.99 -0.84 -9.25
CA VAL A 53 1.27 -2.22 -8.82
C VAL A 53 0.22 -2.68 -7.81
N THR A 54 -0.15 -1.85 -6.84
CA THR A 54 -1.21 -2.12 -5.86
C THR A 54 -2.53 -2.44 -6.56
N SER A 55 -2.94 -1.58 -7.49
CA SER A 55 -4.19 -1.75 -8.26
C SER A 55 -4.17 -3.01 -9.12
N GLN A 56 -3.05 -3.28 -9.81
CA GLN A 56 -2.91 -4.48 -10.64
C GLN A 56 -2.89 -5.76 -9.82
N LEU A 57 -2.29 -5.77 -8.63
CA LEU A 57 -2.37 -6.92 -7.71
C LEU A 57 -3.81 -7.18 -7.28
N ALA A 58 -4.56 -6.13 -6.94
CA ALA A 58 -5.97 -6.25 -6.59
C ALA A 58 -6.78 -6.84 -7.75
N VAL A 59 -6.59 -6.35 -8.98
CA VAL A 59 -7.25 -6.87 -10.18
C VAL A 59 -6.85 -8.32 -10.44
N THR A 60 -5.56 -8.68 -10.28
CA THR A 60 -5.08 -10.05 -10.49
C THR A 60 -5.72 -11.03 -9.50
N MET A 61 -5.78 -10.66 -8.21
CA MET A 61 -6.39 -11.51 -7.18
C MET A 61 -7.91 -11.62 -7.35
N GLN A 62 -8.59 -10.54 -7.73
CA GLN A 62 -10.01 -10.55 -8.01
C GLN A 62 -10.33 -11.47 -9.19
N ARG A 63 -9.54 -11.48 -10.28
CA ARG A 63 -9.69 -12.40 -11.42
C ARG A 63 -9.46 -13.86 -11.06
N ARG A 64 -8.73 -14.15 -10.00
CA ARG A 64 -8.53 -15.48 -9.42
C ARG A 64 -9.71 -15.93 -8.55
N GLY A 65 -10.75 -15.10 -8.40
CA GLY A 65 -11.98 -15.41 -7.69
C GLY A 65 -11.95 -15.07 -6.20
N HIS A 66 -11.00 -14.26 -5.74
CA HIS A 66 -10.95 -13.78 -4.35
C HIS A 66 -11.73 -12.48 -4.17
N ASN A 67 -12.30 -12.29 -3.00
CA ASN A 67 -12.86 -11.01 -2.58
C ASN A 67 -11.75 -10.07 -2.16
N VAL A 68 -11.58 -8.96 -2.86
CA VAL A 68 -10.42 -8.08 -2.71
C VAL A 68 -10.83 -6.70 -2.24
N ALA A 69 -10.00 -6.10 -1.39
CA ALA A 69 -10.10 -4.70 -1.02
C ALA A 69 -8.78 -3.95 -1.32
N VAL A 70 -8.91 -2.65 -1.58
CA VAL A 70 -7.79 -1.71 -1.66
C VAL A 70 -8.03 -0.58 -0.68
N LEU A 71 -7.07 -0.37 0.22
CA LEU A 71 -7.02 0.76 1.11
C LEU A 71 -5.90 1.69 0.64
N ASP A 72 -6.27 2.86 0.13
CA ASP A 72 -5.34 3.89 -0.31
C ASP A 72 -4.94 4.75 0.89
N ALA A 73 -3.74 4.51 1.40
CA ALA A 73 -3.13 5.25 2.51
C ALA A 73 -2.13 6.33 2.02
N ASP A 74 -1.94 6.49 0.69
CA ASP A 74 -1.14 7.55 0.11
C ASP A 74 -1.96 8.84 -0.04
N ILE A 75 -2.15 9.52 1.07
CA ILE A 75 -2.97 10.73 1.16
C ILE A 75 -2.41 11.89 0.34
N THR A 76 -1.10 11.87 0.06
CA THR A 76 -0.41 12.97 -0.63
C THR A 76 -0.58 12.94 -2.15
N GLY A 77 -0.92 11.80 -2.72
CA GLY A 77 -1.11 11.62 -4.15
C GLY A 77 -2.08 10.49 -4.47
N PRO A 78 -3.33 10.56 -3.97
CA PRO A 78 -4.27 9.46 -4.08
C PRO A 78 -4.64 9.22 -5.54
N SER A 79 -4.06 8.18 -6.13
CA SER A 79 -4.22 7.82 -7.54
C SER A 79 -5.10 6.59 -7.76
N ILE A 80 -5.40 5.84 -6.69
CA ILE A 80 -6.17 4.60 -6.78
C ILE A 80 -7.60 4.82 -7.31
N PRO A 81 -8.43 5.72 -6.76
CA PRO A 81 -9.78 5.93 -7.28
C PRO A 81 -9.79 6.28 -8.77
N LYS A 82 -8.87 7.15 -9.20
CA LYS A 82 -8.74 7.55 -10.62
C LYS A 82 -8.43 6.35 -11.52
N ALA A 83 -7.53 5.46 -11.12
CA ALA A 83 -7.16 4.28 -11.89
C ALA A 83 -8.33 3.31 -12.13
N PHE A 84 -9.29 3.27 -11.20
CA PHE A 84 -10.51 2.49 -11.29
C PHE A 84 -11.72 3.26 -11.86
N GLY A 85 -11.54 4.50 -12.30
CA GLY A 85 -12.62 5.33 -12.83
C GLY A 85 -13.68 5.71 -11.80
N ILE A 86 -13.30 5.72 -10.52
CA ILE A 86 -14.20 6.06 -9.43
C ILE A 86 -14.15 7.57 -9.22
N HIS A 87 -15.31 8.19 -9.37
CA HIS A 87 -15.55 9.61 -9.15
C HIS A 87 -16.62 9.80 -8.08
N GLY A 88 -16.46 10.83 -7.26
CA GLY A 88 -17.41 11.18 -6.23
C GLY A 88 -17.03 10.62 -4.85
N ARG A 89 -18.00 10.62 -3.93
CA ARG A 89 -17.75 10.39 -2.49
C ARG A 89 -18.21 9.01 -2.04
N ALA A 90 -17.48 8.45 -1.08
CA ALA A 90 -17.94 7.28 -0.35
C ALA A 90 -19.22 7.62 0.42
N ALA A 91 -20.19 6.71 0.38
CA ALA A 91 -21.40 6.86 1.16
C ALA A 91 -21.12 6.52 2.64
N ALA A 92 -21.82 7.21 3.55
CA ALA A 92 -21.77 6.90 4.96
C ALA A 92 -23.19 6.68 5.49
N THR A 93 -23.33 5.75 6.42
CA THR A 93 -24.52 5.59 7.26
C THR A 93 -24.31 6.35 8.57
N GLN A 94 -25.27 6.28 9.50
CA GLN A 94 -25.09 6.87 10.83
C GLN A 94 -23.88 6.26 11.58
N ASP A 95 -23.57 5.00 11.29
CA ASP A 95 -22.62 4.20 12.06
C ASP A 95 -21.40 3.70 11.29
N ALA A 96 -21.39 3.74 9.93
CA ALA A 96 -20.34 3.17 9.12
C ALA A 96 -20.07 3.97 7.85
N ILE A 97 -18.84 3.86 7.33
CA ILE A 97 -18.46 4.29 6.00
C ILE A 97 -18.59 3.09 5.05
N LEU A 98 -19.21 3.29 3.90
CA LEU A 98 -19.32 2.24 2.90
C LEU A 98 -18.14 2.32 1.93
N PRO A 99 -17.41 1.23 1.66
CA PRO A 99 -16.38 1.23 0.62
C PRO A 99 -17.06 1.42 -0.74
N VAL A 100 -16.37 2.06 -1.66
CA VAL A 100 -16.83 2.11 -3.06
C VAL A 100 -16.50 0.78 -3.71
N ILE A 101 -17.46 0.24 -4.46
CA ILE A 101 -17.29 -1.03 -5.19
C ILE A 101 -16.95 -0.72 -6.64
N THR A 102 -15.86 -1.29 -7.15
CA THR A 102 -15.44 -1.15 -8.55
C THR A 102 -16.30 -1.98 -9.48
N GLY A 103 -16.09 -1.84 -10.80
CA GLY A 103 -16.84 -2.58 -11.82
C GLY A 103 -16.76 -4.11 -11.69
N THR A 104 -15.64 -4.63 -11.18
CA THR A 104 -15.44 -6.09 -10.98
C THR A 104 -15.67 -6.56 -9.54
N GLY A 105 -16.04 -5.64 -8.63
CA GLY A 105 -16.40 -6.00 -7.25
C GLY A 105 -15.29 -5.75 -6.22
N ILE A 106 -14.19 -5.09 -6.55
CA ILE A 106 -13.15 -4.73 -5.58
C ILE A 106 -13.69 -3.64 -4.65
N GLN A 107 -13.52 -3.81 -3.32
CA GLN A 107 -13.89 -2.83 -2.31
C GLN A 107 -12.77 -1.81 -2.16
N LEU A 108 -13.06 -0.53 -2.34
CA LEU A 108 -12.05 0.52 -2.36
C LEU A 108 -12.36 1.64 -1.36
N MET A 109 -11.34 2.06 -0.61
CA MET A 109 -11.40 3.23 0.25
C MET A 109 -10.14 4.08 0.10
N SER A 110 -10.34 5.39 -0.06
CA SER A 110 -9.29 6.40 -0.17
C SER A 110 -9.77 7.69 0.49
N VAL A 111 -8.81 8.50 0.95
CA VAL A 111 -9.11 9.85 1.46
C VAL A 111 -9.84 10.71 0.43
N ASN A 112 -9.49 10.60 -0.83
CA ASN A 112 -10.17 11.35 -1.89
C ASN A 112 -11.68 11.12 -1.96
N LEU A 113 -12.13 9.94 -1.53
CA LEU A 113 -13.55 9.60 -1.50
C LEU A 113 -14.31 10.26 -0.33
N LEU A 114 -13.60 10.96 0.58
CA LEU A 114 -14.19 11.73 1.66
C LEU A 114 -14.17 13.24 1.40
N LEU A 115 -13.38 13.71 0.44
CA LEU A 115 -13.25 15.12 0.12
C LEU A 115 -14.50 15.66 -0.58
N GLU A 116 -14.76 16.94 -0.44
CA GLU A 116 -15.86 17.61 -1.13
C GLU A 116 -15.55 17.75 -2.63
N HIS A 117 -14.30 18.08 -2.95
CA HIS A 117 -13.77 18.09 -4.31
C HIS A 117 -12.49 17.24 -4.37
N GLU A 118 -12.33 16.45 -5.45
CA GLU A 118 -11.15 15.58 -5.67
C GLU A 118 -9.82 16.35 -5.68
N THR A 119 -9.87 17.64 -5.97
CA THR A 119 -8.71 18.55 -6.06
C THR A 119 -8.43 19.31 -4.78
N ASP A 120 -9.22 19.10 -3.73
CA ASP A 120 -9.01 19.80 -2.46
C ASP A 120 -7.67 19.39 -1.85
N PRO A 121 -6.82 20.34 -1.46
CA PRO A 121 -5.52 20.02 -0.89
C PRO A 121 -5.68 19.41 0.51
N VAL A 122 -5.13 18.21 0.69
CA VAL A 122 -5.09 17.55 2.00
C VAL A 122 -3.77 17.93 2.70
N ILE A 123 -3.84 18.84 3.66
CA ILE A 123 -2.67 19.29 4.44
C ILE A 123 -2.71 18.60 5.81
N TRP A 124 -2.36 17.32 5.85
CA TRP A 124 -2.33 16.57 7.09
C TRP A 124 -0.91 16.19 7.50
N ARG A 125 -0.66 16.24 8.81
CA ARG A 125 0.60 15.80 9.40
C ARG A 125 0.54 14.29 9.71
N GLY A 126 1.70 13.64 9.80
CA GLY A 126 1.82 12.19 10.01
C GLY A 126 0.87 11.56 11.00
N PRO A 127 0.69 12.08 12.24
CA PRO A 127 -0.24 11.51 13.21
C PRO A 127 -1.71 11.55 12.77
N VAL A 128 -2.11 12.58 12.01
CA VAL A 128 -3.47 12.67 11.47
C VAL A 128 -3.70 11.61 10.39
N ILE A 129 -2.70 11.35 9.58
CA ILE A 129 -2.74 10.32 8.53
C ILE A 129 -2.96 8.93 9.15
N GLY A 130 -2.17 8.58 10.18
CA GLY A 130 -2.36 7.33 10.91
C GLY A 130 -3.76 7.18 11.49
N GLY A 131 -4.30 8.26 12.07
CA GLY A 131 -5.67 8.27 12.60
C GLY A 131 -6.75 8.03 11.54
N VAL A 132 -6.58 8.59 10.34
CA VAL A 132 -7.52 8.36 9.22
C VAL A 132 -7.43 6.95 8.69
N VAL A 133 -6.22 6.42 8.51
CA VAL A 133 -6.03 5.01 8.09
C VAL A 133 -6.63 4.05 9.13
N GLN A 134 -6.47 4.35 10.42
CA GLN A 134 -7.11 3.60 11.50
C GLN A 134 -8.64 3.65 11.43
N GLN A 135 -9.21 4.81 11.06
CA GLN A 135 -10.66 4.95 10.81
C GLN A 135 -11.09 4.14 9.59
N PHE A 136 -10.32 4.16 8.50
CA PHE A 136 -10.61 3.34 7.32
C PHE A 136 -10.59 1.85 7.64
N TRP A 137 -9.68 1.43 8.50
CA TRP A 137 -9.66 0.04 8.97
C TRP A 137 -10.88 -0.31 9.81
N GLY A 138 -11.20 0.50 10.83
CA GLY A 138 -12.17 0.16 11.86
C GLY A 138 -13.61 0.62 11.58
N ASP A 139 -13.83 1.67 10.77
CA ASP A 139 -15.15 2.27 10.56
C ASP A 139 -15.74 2.00 9.17
N VAL A 140 -14.91 1.52 8.23
CA VAL A 140 -15.39 1.08 6.91
C VAL A 140 -15.99 -0.32 7.01
N LEU A 141 -17.12 -0.52 6.34
CA LEU A 141 -17.84 -1.80 6.29
C LEU A 141 -17.19 -2.75 5.27
N TRP A 142 -16.06 -3.36 5.62
CA TRP A 142 -15.38 -4.34 4.80
C TRP A 142 -16.12 -5.68 4.80
N GLN A 143 -16.68 -6.08 3.67
CA GLN A 143 -17.52 -7.28 3.56
C GLN A 143 -16.72 -8.45 3.01
N ASP A 144 -16.48 -9.46 3.85
CA ASP A 144 -15.93 -10.76 3.48
C ASP A 144 -14.69 -10.71 2.57
N VAL A 145 -13.73 -9.85 2.94
CA VAL A 145 -12.49 -9.62 2.18
C VAL A 145 -11.51 -10.77 2.44
N ASP A 146 -11.01 -11.41 1.38
CA ASP A 146 -9.94 -12.41 1.48
C ASP A 146 -8.57 -11.73 1.52
N TYR A 147 -8.35 -10.74 0.65
CA TYR A 147 -7.09 -10.00 0.53
C TYR A 147 -7.32 -8.50 0.49
N MET A 148 -6.63 -7.78 1.37
CA MET A 148 -6.58 -6.32 1.34
C MET A 148 -5.18 -5.86 0.94
N PHE A 149 -5.09 -5.02 -0.10
CA PHE A 149 -3.86 -4.34 -0.48
C PHE A 149 -3.89 -2.91 0.02
N VAL A 150 -2.85 -2.53 0.76
CA VAL A 150 -2.69 -1.18 1.30
C VAL A 150 -1.67 -0.44 0.45
N ASP A 151 -2.11 0.58 -0.26
CA ASP A 151 -1.20 1.49 -0.98
C ASP A 151 -0.56 2.45 0.02
N MET A 152 0.70 2.16 0.39
CA MET A 152 1.39 2.87 1.46
C MET A 152 1.88 4.25 1.00
N PRO A 153 2.01 5.23 1.89
CA PRO A 153 2.69 6.49 1.56
C PRO A 153 4.11 6.23 1.01
N PRO A 154 4.60 7.07 0.08
CA PRO A 154 5.95 6.89 -0.46
C PRO A 154 7.03 7.16 0.59
N GLY A 155 8.13 6.43 0.48
CA GLY A 155 9.25 6.52 1.41
C GLY A 155 9.09 5.63 2.64
N THR A 156 10.07 5.73 3.54
CA THR A 156 10.21 4.91 4.75
C THR A 156 10.27 5.79 6.01
N GLY A 157 9.62 6.94 5.95
CA GLY A 157 9.57 7.90 7.06
C GLY A 157 8.41 7.67 8.02
N ASP A 158 8.23 8.61 8.95
CA ASP A 158 7.26 8.55 10.05
C ASP A 158 5.82 8.27 9.59
N VAL A 159 5.44 8.75 8.40
CA VAL A 159 4.08 8.52 7.87
C VAL A 159 3.84 7.05 7.57
N ALA A 160 4.77 6.40 6.86
CA ALA A 160 4.68 4.97 6.56
C ALA A 160 4.72 4.12 7.85
N LEU A 161 5.59 4.47 8.80
CA LEU A 161 5.65 3.80 10.10
C LEU A 161 4.32 3.91 10.86
N ASN A 162 3.71 5.10 10.90
CA ASN A 162 2.42 5.30 11.56
C ASN A 162 1.32 4.42 10.94
N VAL A 163 1.29 4.30 9.60
CA VAL A 163 0.31 3.44 8.92
C VAL A 163 0.53 1.98 9.30
N PHE A 164 1.78 1.49 9.28
CA PHE A 164 2.10 0.13 9.71
C PHE A 164 1.70 -0.19 11.15
N GLN A 165 1.79 0.80 12.05
CA GLN A 165 1.42 0.64 13.44
C GLN A 165 -0.09 0.59 13.69
N THR A 166 -0.89 1.01 12.69
CA THR A 166 -2.36 1.10 12.80
C THR A 166 -3.09 -0.04 12.10
N LEU A 167 -2.40 -0.85 11.30
CA LEU A 167 -2.97 -1.95 10.52
C LEU A 167 -2.32 -3.29 10.86
N PRO A 168 -3.06 -4.40 10.86
CA PRO A 168 -2.52 -5.75 11.07
C PRO A 168 -1.91 -6.29 9.76
N VAL A 169 -0.77 -5.74 9.34
CA VAL A 169 -0.14 -6.11 8.07
C VAL A 169 0.53 -7.48 8.16
N ASP A 170 0.11 -8.44 7.33
CA ASP A 170 0.66 -9.80 7.25
C ASP A 170 1.96 -9.87 6.44
N GLY A 171 2.21 -8.94 5.53
CA GLY A 171 3.42 -8.92 4.73
C GLY A 171 3.56 -7.67 3.88
N VAL A 172 4.78 -7.45 3.38
CA VAL A 172 5.15 -6.27 2.59
C VAL A 172 5.64 -6.68 1.21
N ILE A 173 5.16 -5.99 0.18
CA ILE A 173 5.65 -6.08 -1.20
C ILE A 173 6.40 -4.78 -1.50
N ILE A 174 7.68 -4.88 -1.85
CA ILE A 174 8.53 -3.72 -2.12
C ILE A 174 8.51 -3.44 -3.63
N VAL A 175 8.10 -2.24 -4.02
CA VAL A 175 8.11 -1.78 -5.41
C VAL A 175 9.30 -0.85 -5.63
N ALA A 176 10.12 -1.17 -6.62
CA ALA A 176 11.28 -0.39 -7.03
C ALA A 176 11.29 -0.17 -8.55
N SER A 177 12.07 0.78 -9.01
CA SER A 177 12.40 0.96 -10.43
C SER A 177 13.91 0.80 -10.62
N PRO A 178 14.41 0.37 -11.80
CA PRO A 178 15.82 0.02 -12.02
C PRO A 178 16.74 1.25 -12.14
N GLN A 179 16.65 2.18 -11.20
CA GLN A 179 17.48 3.40 -11.13
C GLN A 179 18.67 3.20 -10.18
N GLU A 180 19.65 4.12 -10.20
CA GLU A 180 20.90 3.96 -9.46
C GLU A 180 20.77 3.79 -7.94
N LEU A 181 19.73 4.35 -7.33
CA LEU A 181 19.53 4.31 -5.88
C LEU A 181 18.68 3.11 -5.41
N VAL A 182 18.46 2.11 -6.27
CA VAL A 182 17.57 0.98 -5.92
C VAL A 182 18.03 0.24 -4.66
N SER A 183 19.32 -0.01 -4.50
CA SER A 183 19.87 -0.72 -3.33
C SER A 183 19.55 0.01 -2.02
N MET A 184 19.79 1.33 -1.97
CA MET A 184 19.48 2.15 -0.79
C MET A 184 17.97 2.23 -0.51
N VAL A 185 17.15 2.27 -1.56
CA VAL A 185 15.69 2.31 -1.45
C VAL A 185 15.15 0.99 -0.89
N VAL A 186 15.66 -0.13 -1.41
CA VAL A 186 15.32 -1.47 -0.93
C VAL A 186 15.80 -1.65 0.51
N GLN A 187 17.04 -1.25 0.81
CA GLN A 187 17.59 -1.31 2.17
C GLN A 187 16.66 -0.64 3.19
N LYS A 188 16.28 0.61 2.95
CA LYS A 188 15.39 1.34 3.87
C LYS A 188 14.04 0.66 4.07
N ALA A 189 13.46 0.10 2.99
CA ALA A 189 12.20 -0.63 3.10
C ALA A 189 12.36 -1.94 3.88
N VAL A 190 13.47 -2.65 3.71
CA VAL A 190 13.82 -3.85 4.47
C VAL A 190 14.00 -3.53 5.95
N GLU A 191 14.79 -2.51 6.27
CA GLU A 191 15.03 -2.09 7.65
C GLU A 191 13.72 -1.70 8.34
N MET A 192 12.85 -0.95 7.65
CA MET A 192 11.54 -0.58 8.17
C MET A 192 10.67 -1.81 8.45
N ALA A 193 10.57 -2.76 7.52
CA ALA A 193 9.78 -3.98 7.71
C ALA A 193 10.33 -4.83 8.87
N GLN A 194 11.66 -4.93 9.00
CA GLN A 194 12.32 -5.62 10.11
C GLN A 194 12.04 -4.94 11.46
N MET A 195 12.12 -3.61 11.54
CA MET A 195 11.77 -2.86 12.76
C MET A 195 10.33 -3.12 13.20
N MET A 196 9.41 -3.30 12.25
CA MET A 196 8.01 -3.59 12.50
C MET A 196 7.72 -5.10 12.66
N ASN A 197 8.74 -5.96 12.51
CA ASN A 197 8.62 -7.42 12.52
C ASN A 197 7.59 -7.93 11.50
N ILE A 198 7.52 -7.30 10.32
CA ILE A 198 6.60 -7.66 9.24
C ILE A 198 7.38 -8.44 8.16
N PRO A 199 6.89 -9.62 7.73
CA PRO A 199 7.52 -10.40 6.67
C PRO A 199 7.56 -9.64 5.34
N ILE A 200 8.66 -9.78 4.59
CA ILE A 200 8.77 -9.26 3.23
C ILE A 200 8.45 -10.39 2.25
N VAL A 201 7.39 -10.24 1.47
CA VAL A 201 6.97 -11.21 0.45
C VAL A 201 7.99 -11.24 -0.70
N GLY A 202 8.46 -10.07 -1.13
CA GLY A 202 9.48 -9.94 -2.17
C GLY A 202 9.46 -8.56 -2.83
N LEU A 203 10.25 -8.46 -3.92
CA LEU A 203 10.40 -7.25 -4.71
C LEU A 203 9.65 -7.34 -6.03
N VAL A 204 9.12 -6.20 -6.47
CA VAL A 204 8.58 -5.97 -7.82
C VAL A 204 9.38 -4.84 -8.46
N GLU A 205 10.06 -5.14 -9.55
CA GLU A 205 10.72 -4.13 -10.37
C GLU A 205 9.74 -3.61 -11.41
N ASN A 206 9.26 -2.40 -11.22
CA ASN A 206 8.42 -1.71 -12.20
C ASN A 206 9.27 -0.84 -13.13
N MET A 207 8.75 -0.55 -14.34
CA MET A 207 9.46 0.21 -15.37
C MET A 207 10.79 -0.43 -15.78
N SER A 208 10.85 -1.76 -15.75
CA SER A 208 12.08 -2.54 -15.96
C SER A 208 12.60 -2.42 -17.41
N TYR A 209 11.72 -2.51 -18.38
CA TYR A 209 12.07 -2.50 -19.80
C TYR A 209 10.91 -1.96 -20.66
N ILE A 210 11.22 -1.69 -21.92
CA ILE A 210 10.27 -1.41 -22.98
C ILE A 210 10.36 -2.54 -24.00
N THR A 211 9.25 -3.09 -24.46
CA THR A 211 9.23 -4.05 -25.56
C THR A 211 9.16 -3.29 -26.89
N CYS A 212 10.13 -3.50 -27.77
CA CYS A 212 10.12 -2.92 -29.11
C CYS A 212 8.89 -3.45 -29.90
N PRO A 213 8.02 -2.60 -30.42
CA PRO A 213 6.82 -3.04 -31.13
C PRO A 213 7.12 -3.77 -32.44
N ASP A 214 8.27 -3.48 -33.08
CA ASP A 214 8.62 -4.07 -34.38
C ASP A 214 9.25 -5.47 -34.27
N CYS A 215 10.09 -5.71 -33.26
CA CYS A 215 10.88 -6.95 -33.16
C CYS A 215 10.77 -7.69 -31.83
N GLY A 216 10.00 -7.17 -30.86
CA GLY A 216 9.83 -7.80 -29.56
C GLY A 216 11.05 -7.73 -28.63
N LYS A 217 12.16 -7.11 -29.05
CA LYS A 217 13.38 -6.99 -28.23
C LYS A 217 13.10 -6.11 -27.01
N LYS A 218 13.56 -6.57 -25.83
CA LYS A 218 13.52 -5.78 -24.61
C LYS A 218 14.63 -4.74 -24.63
N LEU A 219 14.25 -3.50 -24.37
CA LEU A 219 15.14 -2.34 -24.22
C LEU A 219 15.10 -1.91 -22.77
N TYR A 220 16.24 -1.70 -22.15
CA TYR A 220 16.35 -1.34 -20.72
C TYR A 220 16.79 0.12 -20.58
N PRO A 221 15.85 1.07 -20.54
CA PRO A 221 16.16 2.50 -20.54
C PRO A 221 16.93 2.96 -19.30
N PHE A 222 16.79 2.21 -18.20
CA PHE A 222 17.45 2.52 -16.91
C PHE A 222 18.58 1.51 -16.57
N GLY A 223 18.98 0.63 -17.51
CA GLY A 223 19.95 -0.43 -17.28
C GLY A 223 19.33 -1.72 -16.73
N GLU A 224 20.14 -2.76 -16.64
CA GLU A 224 19.73 -4.09 -16.19
C GLU A 224 20.30 -4.44 -14.81
N GLY A 225 19.55 -5.21 -14.04
CA GLY A 225 20.07 -6.05 -12.96
C GLY A 225 20.27 -5.42 -11.59
N LYS A 226 20.16 -4.13 -11.41
CA LYS A 226 20.37 -3.49 -10.10
C LYS A 226 19.38 -3.95 -9.04
N THR A 227 18.11 -4.14 -9.42
CA THR A 227 17.09 -4.64 -8.48
C THR A 227 17.33 -6.10 -8.11
N GLN A 228 17.82 -6.92 -9.05
CA GLN A 228 18.21 -8.30 -8.75
C GLN A 228 19.38 -8.35 -7.76
N GLN A 229 20.41 -7.53 -7.97
CA GLN A 229 21.53 -7.45 -7.04
C GLN A 229 21.08 -7.04 -5.63
N ALA A 230 20.19 -6.03 -5.53
CA ALA A 230 19.63 -5.64 -4.25
C ALA A 230 18.77 -6.75 -3.62
N ALA A 231 17.99 -7.48 -4.41
CA ALA A 231 17.23 -8.63 -3.93
C ALA A 231 18.15 -9.73 -3.37
N ASP A 232 19.20 -10.06 -4.08
CA ASP A 232 20.19 -11.09 -3.69
C ASP A 232 20.93 -10.67 -2.41
N GLU A 233 21.30 -9.38 -2.27
CA GLU A 233 21.99 -8.83 -1.10
C GLU A 233 21.19 -9.02 0.19
N TYR A 234 19.85 -8.87 0.12
CA TYR A 234 18.94 -9.03 1.28
C TYR A 234 18.27 -10.41 1.35
N GLY A 235 18.64 -11.35 0.46
CA GLY A 235 18.04 -12.68 0.41
C GLY A 235 16.55 -12.69 0.08
N LEU A 236 16.09 -11.69 -0.66
CA LEU A 236 14.68 -11.51 -1.03
C LEU A 236 14.41 -11.99 -2.46
N PRO A 237 13.24 -12.56 -2.76
CA PRO A 237 12.90 -12.90 -4.14
C PRO A 237 12.54 -11.66 -4.95
N LEU A 238 13.06 -11.53 -6.17
CA LEU A 238 12.53 -10.64 -7.18
C LEU A 238 11.38 -11.35 -7.90
N LEU A 239 10.15 -11.01 -7.53
CA LEU A 239 8.94 -11.73 -7.93
C LEU A 239 8.46 -11.36 -9.34
N ALA A 240 8.64 -10.10 -9.73
CA ALA A 240 8.18 -9.63 -11.04
C ALA A 240 9.07 -8.51 -11.59
N ARG A 241 9.15 -8.47 -12.94
CA ARG A 241 9.68 -7.34 -13.71
C ARG A 241 8.60 -6.85 -14.66
N MET A 242 8.06 -5.66 -14.40
CA MET A 242 7.00 -5.07 -15.20
C MET A 242 7.61 -4.11 -16.25
N PRO A 243 7.13 -4.15 -17.50
CA PRO A 243 7.56 -3.19 -18.51
C PRO A 243 7.00 -1.80 -18.27
N ILE A 244 7.55 -0.82 -18.98
CA ILE A 244 6.83 0.41 -19.29
C ILE A 244 5.85 0.03 -20.41
N ASP A 245 4.56 0.01 -20.08
CA ASP A 245 3.50 -0.39 -20.99
C ASP A 245 2.56 0.77 -21.27
N PRO A 246 2.51 1.26 -22.53
CA PRO A 246 1.63 2.36 -22.92
C PRO A 246 0.14 2.02 -22.83
N GLU A 247 -0.24 0.76 -23.07
CA GLU A 247 -1.64 0.31 -22.96
C GLU A 247 -2.13 0.39 -21.51
N LEU A 248 -1.33 -0.15 -20.57
CA LEU A 248 -1.63 -0.04 -19.15
C LEU A 248 -1.73 1.43 -18.72
N ALA A 249 -0.79 2.27 -19.11
CA ALA A 249 -0.80 3.71 -18.79
C ALA A 249 -2.08 4.38 -19.31
N GLN A 250 -2.46 4.10 -20.54
CA GLN A 250 -3.68 4.64 -21.14
C GLN A 250 -4.94 4.16 -20.41
N LEU A 251 -5.04 2.89 -20.06
CA LEU A 251 -6.17 2.35 -19.30
C LEU A 251 -6.27 2.97 -17.92
N VAL A 252 -5.15 3.16 -17.22
CA VAL A 252 -5.09 3.85 -15.91
C VAL A 252 -5.60 5.29 -16.03
N ASP A 253 -5.17 6.04 -17.07
CA ASP A 253 -5.60 7.42 -17.29
C ASP A 253 -7.10 7.52 -17.64
N GLN A 254 -7.65 6.47 -18.26
CA GLN A 254 -9.07 6.36 -18.57
C GLN A 254 -9.93 5.82 -17.41
N GLY A 255 -9.32 5.44 -16.26
CA GLY A 255 -10.04 4.82 -15.16
C GLY A 255 -10.50 3.40 -15.44
N ARG A 256 -9.79 2.68 -16.28
CA ARG A 256 -10.16 1.35 -16.79
C ARG A 256 -9.09 0.29 -16.52
N ILE A 257 -8.38 0.42 -15.39
CA ILE A 257 -7.31 -0.51 -15.04
C ILE A 257 -7.77 -1.97 -14.96
N GLU A 258 -9.04 -2.21 -14.65
CA GLU A 258 -9.67 -3.54 -14.60
C GLU A 258 -9.74 -4.22 -15.98
N ASP A 259 -9.64 -3.49 -17.08
CA ASP A 259 -9.65 -4.05 -18.43
C ASP A 259 -8.29 -4.60 -18.87
N PHE A 260 -7.20 -4.18 -18.21
CA PHE A 260 -5.85 -4.60 -18.56
C PHE A 260 -5.62 -6.10 -18.33
N GLN A 261 -5.11 -6.82 -19.35
CA GLN A 261 -4.97 -8.28 -19.34
C GLN A 261 -3.53 -8.78 -19.07
N GLY A 262 -2.66 -7.95 -18.50
CA GLY A 262 -1.28 -8.36 -18.21
C GLY A 262 -1.19 -9.40 -17.09
N SER A 263 -0.19 -10.28 -17.17
CA SER A 263 0.08 -11.37 -16.23
C SER A 263 1.38 -11.20 -15.43
N TRP A 264 1.96 -10.01 -15.43
CA TRP A 264 3.29 -9.78 -14.83
C TRP A 264 3.33 -9.97 -13.31
N LEU A 265 2.19 -9.88 -12.65
CA LEU A 265 2.06 -10.02 -11.20
C LEU A 265 1.55 -11.40 -10.75
N ASP A 266 1.37 -12.34 -11.69
CA ASP A 266 0.94 -13.70 -11.35
C ASP A 266 1.87 -14.38 -10.35
N ALA A 267 3.19 -14.25 -10.54
CA ALA A 267 4.17 -14.82 -9.61
C ALA A 267 4.13 -14.17 -8.21
N VAL A 268 3.70 -12.92 -8.11
CA VAL A 268 3.44 -12.26 -6.82
C VAL A 268 2.18 -12.87 -6.20
N ALA A 269 1.10 -12.95 -6.97
CA ALA A 269 -0.18 -13.51 -6.52
C ALA A 269 -0.08 -14.98 -6.09
N ASP A 270 0.84 -15.77 -6.68
CA ASP A 270 1.12 -17.17 -6.28
C ASP A 270 1.82 -17.29 -4.92
N LYS A 271 2.33 -16.19 -4.36
CA LYS A 271 3.02 -16.14 -3.06
C LYS A 271 2.12 -15.64 -1.93
N LEU A 272 0.95 -15.06 -2.25
CA LEU A 272 0.00 -14.52 -1.29
C LEU A 272 -1.00 -15.59 -0.84
#